data_5419b4715a6df1984c7ba39fca42fff4
#
_entry.id   5419b4715a6df1984c7ba39fca42fff4
#
_cell.length_a   1.000
_cell.length_b   1.000
_cell.length_c   1.000
_cell.angle_alpha   90.00
_cell.angle_beta   90.00
_cell.angle_gamma   90.00
#
_symmetry.space_group_name_H-M   'P 1'
#
loop_
_entity.id
_entity.type
_entity.pdbx_description
1 polymer ?
#
loop_
_entity_poly.entity_id
_entity_poly.type
_entity_poly.pdbx_seq_one_letter_code
_entity_poly.pdbx_strand_id
1 'polypeptide(L)'
;MAITASYCKRNDAVELTKNTAAATFSIGLGDKPGEKVVILVENNNTSGCTATLQVLAGDYLANVYGTLSVDVAKETTAVIGPLETVRYKNDDGEIDCACAVTGSGATLTNVKIGVIKLP
;
A
#
# COMPACT_ATOMS: atom_id res chain seq x y z
N MET A 1 7.17 10.78 1.63
CA MET A 1 7.04 9.86 2.78
C MET A 1 7.42 8.46 2.32
N ALA A 2 8.11 7.72 3.14
CA ALA A 2 8.48 6.35 2.84
C ALA A 2 7.93 5.41 3.92
N ILE A 3 7.37 4.29 3.51
CA ILE A 3 6.90 3.22 4.40
C ILE A 3 7.81 2.02 4.20
N THR A 4 8.36 1.50 5.29
CA THR A 4 9.17 0.29 5.22
C THR A 4 8.29 -0.93 5.38
N ALA A 5 8.36 -1.86 4.43
CA ALA A 5 7.62 -3.12 4.51
C ALA A 5 8.21 -4.00 5.61
N SER A 6 7.33 -4.58 6.43
CA SER A 6 7.74 -5.54 7.46
C SER A 6 7.84 -6.94 6.86
N TYR A 7 8.98 -7.59 7.03
CA TYR A 7 9.20 -8.92 6.45
C TYR A 7 8.60 -10.00 7.34
N CYS A 8 7.72 -10.82 6.77
CA CYS A 8 7.11 -11.96 7.47
C CYS A 8 7.60 -13.26 6.85
N LYS A 9 8.31 -14.07 7.63
CA LYS A 9 8.77 -15.39 7.21
C LYS A 9 7.60 -16.36 7.16
N ARG A 10 7.80 -17.48 6.47
CA ARG A 10 6.81 -18.57 6.45
C ARG A 10 6.59 -19.12 7.86
N ASN A 11 5.34 -19.40 8.16
CA ASN A 11 4.93 -19.96 9.46
C ASN A 11 5.39 -19.12 10.66
N ASP A 12 5.42 -17.80 10.47
CA ASP A 12 5.84 -16.88 11.51
C ASP A 12 4.84 -15.73 11.60
N ALA A 13 5.05 -14.85 12.54
CA ALA A 13 4.25 -13.65 12.74
C ALA A 13 5.13 -12.41 12.69
N VAL A 14 4.55 -11.30 12.28
CA VAL A 14 5.22 -10.02 12.29
C VAL A 14 4.26 -8.96 12.82
N GLU A 15 4.77 -8.05 13.64
CA GLU A 15 3.98 -6.91 14.09
C GLU A 15 3.84 -5.91 12.93
N LEU A 16 2.61 -5.52 12.65
CA LEU A 16 2.32 -4.59 11.58
C LEU A 16 2.42 -3.16 12.09
N THR A 17 3.29 -2.38 11.45
CA THR A 17 3.37 -0.94 11.71
C THR A 17 2.36 -0.23 10.82
N LYS A 18 1.45 0.53 11.42
CA LYS A 18 0.46 1.32 10.70
C LYS A 18 0.98 2.75 10.54
N ASN A 19 0.98 3.22 9.31
CA ASN A 19 1.47 4.55 8.95
C ASN A 19 0.31 5.42 8.50
N THR A 20 0.31 6.70 8.87
CA THR A 20 -0.68 7.65 8.34
C THR A 20 -0.42 7.85 6.85
N ALA A 21 -1.48 7.76 6.05
CA ALA A 21 -1.38 7.93 4.61
C ALA A 21 -0.95 9.35 4.23
N ALA A 22 -0.28 9.46 3.11
CA ALA A 22 0.03 10.72 2.45
C ALA A 22 -0.47 10.66 1.02
N ALA A 23 -0.60 11.84 0.38
CA ALA A 23 -1.07 11.90 -1.01
C ALA A 23 -0.18 11.07 -1.95
N THR A 24 1.13 11.09 -1.71
CA THR A 24 2.09 10.23 -2.39
C THR A 24 3.05 9.65 -1.38
N PHE A 25 3.46 8.41 -1.59
CA PHE A 25 4.45 7.76 -0.75
C PHE A 25 5.09 6.60 -1.51
N SER A 26 6.20 6.11 -0.98
CA SER A 26 6.86 4.93 -1.53
C SER A 26 6.96 3.83 -0.47
N ILE A 27 7.00 2.59 -0.91
CA ILE A 27 7.19 1.43 -0.07
C ILE A 27 8.61 0.93 -0.27
N GLY A 28 9.42 0.99 0.79
CA GLY A 28 10.75 0.43 0.80
C GLY A 28 10.70 -1.07 1.05
N LEU A 29 11.33 -1.86 0.20
CA LEU A 29 11.29 -3.31 0.27
C LEU A 29 12.40 -3.90 1.15
N GLY A 30 13.39 -3.08 1.55
CA GLY A 30 14.47 -3.52 2.41
C GLY A 30 15.44 -4.49 1.73
N ASP A 31 16.34 -5.07 2.52
CA ASP A 31 17.42 -5.92 2.02
C ASP A 31 17.03 -7.39 1.92
N LYS A 32 15.97 -7.80 2.60
CA LYS A 32 15.57 -9.19 2.61
C LYS A 32 14.85 -9.57 1.31
N PRO A 33 15.11 -10.76 0.77
CA PRO A 33 14.42 -11.19 -0.44
C PRO A 33 12.91 -11.27 -0.17
N GLY A 34 12.12 -10.78 -1.11
CA GLY A 34 10.68 -10.84 -1.02
C GLY A 34 10.09 -10.60 -2.38
N GLU A 35 9.30 -11.57 -2.85
CA GLU A 35 8.69 -11.51 -4.17
C GLU A 35 7.31 -10.88 -4.13
N LYS A 36 6.68 -10.83 -2.95
CA LYS A 36 5.30 -10.40 -2.81
C LYS A 36 5.14 -9.45 -1.65
N VAL A 37 4.18 -8.54 -1.79
CA VAL A 37 3.77 -7.65 -0.71
C VAL A 37 2.27 -7.72 -0.52
N VAL A 38 1.84 -7.53 0.73
CA VAL A 38 0.43 -7.37 1.10
C VAL A 38 0.30 -5.99 1.73
N ILE A 39 -0.67 -5.22 1.25
CA ILE A 39 -0.92 -3.87 1.74
C ILE A 39 -2.25 -3.87 2.48
N LEU A 40 -2.25 -3.37 3.73
CA LEU A 40 -3.47 -3.13 4.48
C LEU A 40 -3.78 -1.64 4.44
N VAL A 41 -5.04 -1.32 4.15
CA VAL A 41 -5.54 0.06 4.16
C VAL A 41 -6.72 0.13 5.09
N GLU A 42 -6.60 0.91 6.18
CA GLU A 42 -7.70 1.18 7.07
C GLU A 42 -8.25 2.58 6.77
N ASN A 43 -9.50 2.66 6.37
CA ASN A 43 -10.19 3.94 6.22
C ASN A 43 -11.05 4.18 7.46
N ASN A 44 -10.53 4.96 8.39
CA ASN A 44 -11.19 5.29 9.66
C ASN A 44 -12.05 6.56 9.59
N ASN A 45 -12.27 7.11 8.41
CA ASN A 45 -13.20 8.21 8.23
C ASN A 45 -14.62 7.74 8.51
N THR A 46 -15.40 8.59 9.19
CA THR A 46 -16.76 8.26 9.60
C THR A 46 -17.83 8.89 8.75
N SER A 47 -17.54 9.98 8.04
CA SER A 47 -18.46 10.58 7.08
C SER A 47 -18.41 9.82 5.76
N GLY A 48 -19.50 9.86 4.98
CA GLY A 48 -19.61 9.15 3.70
C GLY A 48 -18.45 9.47 2.76
N CYS A 49 -17.40 8.71 2.85
CA CYS A 49 -16.19 8.93 2.07
C CYS A 49 -15.62 7.63 1.52
N THR A 50 -14.81 7.76 0.50
CA THR A 50 -14.05 6.66 -0.08
C THR A 50 -12.58 7.05 -0.09
N ALA A 51 -11.73 6.16 0.41
CA ALA A 51 -10.28 6.28 0.24
C ALA A 51 -9.88 5.45 -0.97
N THR A 52 -9.07 6.02 -1.84
CA THR A 52 -8.57 5.32 -3.03
C THR A 52 -7.06 5.19 -2.91
N LEU A 53 -6.57 3.96 -2.90
CA LEU A 53 -5.14 3.68 -2.96
C LEU A 53 -4.79 3.28 -4.37
N GLN A 54 -3.77 3.92 -4.93
CA GLN A 54 -3.17 3.53 -6.21
C GLN A 54 -1.78 2.98 -5.97
N VAL A 55 -1.53 1.79 -6.50
CA VAL A 55 -0.19 1.22 -6.58
C VAL A 55 0.28 1.44 -8.00
N LEU A 56 1.25 2.33 -8.17
CA LEU A 56 1.64 2.79 -9.49
C LEU A 56 2.40 1.73 -10.27
N ALA A 57 2.25 1.75 -11.59
CA ALA A 57 2.98 0.84 -12.47
C ALA A 57 4.48 1.02 -12.27
N GLY A 58 5.19 -0.11 -12.15
CA GLY A 58 6.64 -0.10 -12.02
C GLY A 58 7.34 0.15 -13.34
N ASP A 59 8.63 0.34 -13.27
CA ASP A 59 9.44 0.67 -14.46
C ASP A 59 9.71 -0.53 -15.37
N TYR A 60 9.55 -1.75 -14.84
CA TYR A 60 9.90 -2.97 -15.58
C TYR A 60 8.75 -3.52 -16.43
N LEU A 61 7.52 -3.50 -15.93
CA LEU A 61 6.37 -4.09 -16.59
C LEU A 61 5.20 -3.12 -16.77
N ALA A 62 5.48 -1.83 -16.76
CA ALA A 62 4.46 -0.76 -16.82
C ALA A 62 3.54 -0.89 -18.05
N ASN A 63 4.09 -1.25 -19.21
CA ASN A 63 3.33 -1.38 -20.45
C ASN A 63 2.40 -2.57 -20.48
N VAL A 64 2.56 -3.52 -19.55
CA VAL A 64 1.79 -4.76 -19.53
C VAL A 64 0.70 -4.73 -18.47
N TYR A 65 1.02 -4.26 -17.25
CA TYR A 65 0.14 -4.41 -16.09
C TYR A 65 -0.49 -3.12 -15.61
N GLY A 66 0.14 -1.97 -15.83
CA GLY A 66 -0.41 -0.67 -15.43
C GLY A 66 -0.51 -0.45 -13.93
N THR A 67 -1.29 0.54 -13.54
CA THR A 67 -1.53 0.95 -12.16
C THR A 67 -2.72 0.20 -11.58
N LEU A 68 -2.59 -0.30 -10.34
CA LEU A 68 -3.69 -0.88 -9.60
C LEU A 68 -4.36 0.21 -8.76
N SER A 69 -5.69 0.30 -8.83
CA SER A 69 -6.47 1.24 -8.05
C SER A 69 -7.51 0.50 -7.21
N VAL A 70 -7.55 0.77 -5.91
CA VAL A 70 -8.47 0.10 -4.98
C VAL A 70 -9.20 1.14 -4.14
N ASP A 71 -10.53 1.04 -4.11
CA ASP A 71 -11.39 1.89 -3.30
C ASP A 71 -11.70 1.20 -1.96
N VAL A 72 -11.59 1.95 -0.88
CA VAL A 72 -11.87 1.46 0.47
C VAL A 72 -12.95 2.34 1.08
N ALA A 73 -14.10 1.75 1.40
CA ALA A 73 -15.21 2.47 1.99
C ALA A 73 -14.88 2.95 3.41
N LYS A 74 -15.65 3.92 3.89
CA LYS A 74 -15.52 4.42 5.27
C LYS A 74 -15.60 3.27 6.27
N GLU A 75 -14.88 3.39 7.38
CA GLU A 75 -14.95 2.45 8.50
C GLU A 75 -14.68 1.00 8.09
N THR A 76 -13.90 0.81 7.01
CA THR A 76 -13.51 -0.54 6.56
C THR A 76 -12.00 -0.65 6.41
N THR A 77 -11.52 -1.89 6.47
CA THR A 77 -10.13 -2.24 6.23
C THR A 77 -10.05 -3.17 5.02
N ALA A 78 -9.23 -2.82 4.06
CA ALA A 78 -8.99 -3.65 2.89
C ALA A 78 -7.61 -4.30 2.99
N VAL A 79 -7.52 -5.52 2.50
CA VAL A 79 -6.25 -6.24 2.34
C VAL A 79 -6.03 -6.39 0.85
N ILE A 80 -4.92 -5.85 0.37
CA ILE A 80 -4.59 -5.82 -1.05
C ILE A 80 -3.43 -6.77 -1.30
N GLY A 81 -3.62 -7.71 -2.18
CA GLY A 81 -2.57 -8.64 -2.56
C GLY A 81 -2.88 -10.09 -2.21
N PRO A 82 -1.84 -10.94 -2.29
CA PRO A 82 -0.43 -10.58 -2.51
C PRO A 82 -0.16 -9.99 -3.89
N LEU A 83 0.67 -8.96 -3.92
CA LEU A 83 1.10 -8.30 -5.15
C LEU A 83 2.54 -8.74 -5.48
N GLU A 84 2.79 -9.03 -6.73
CA GLU A 84 4.14 -9.34 -7.20
C GLU A 84 4.96 -8.06 -7.27
N THR A 85 6.06 -7.98 -6.53
CA THR A 85 6.86 -6.77 -6.45
C THR A 85 7.42 -6.34 -7.82
N VAL A 86 7.72 -7.29 -8.69
CA VAL A 86 8.27 -7.00 -10.02
C VAL A 86 7.33 -6.15 -10.87
N ARG A 87 6.01 -6.24 -10.68
CA ARG A 87 5.04 -5.45 -11.45
C ARG A 87 5.04 -3.98 -11.09
N TYR A 88 5.40 -3.66 -9.85
CA TYR A 88 5.21 -2.31 -9.29
C TYR A 88 6.51 -1.65 -8.87
N LYS A 89 7.60 -2.39 -8.84
CA LYS A 89 8.90 -1.88 -8.38
C LYS A 89 9.47 -0.87 -9.37
N ASN A 90 9.92 0.28 -8.86
CA ASN A 90 10.60 1.30 -9.67
C ASN A 90 12.11 1.01 -9.75
N ASP A 91 12.87 1.91 -10.41
CA ASP A 91 14.32 1.76 -10.59
C ASP A 91 15.09 1.80 -9.27
N ASP A 92 14.53 2.40 -8.23
CA ASP A 92 15.15 2.46 -6.90
C ASP A 92 14.83 1.23 -6.04
N GLY A 93 14.07 0.28 -6.57
CA GLY A 93 13.66 -0.91 -5.83
C GLY A 93 12.52 -0.66 -4.85
N GLU A 94 11.79 0.42 -5.02
CA GLU A 94 10.65 0.79 -4.20
C GLU A 94 9.35 0.74 -5.00
N ILE A 95 8.22 0.72 -4.30
CA ILE A 95 6.91 0.76 -4.94
C ILE A 95 6.30 2.14 -4.66
N ASP A 96 5.98 2.88 -5.72
CA ASP A 96 5.36 4.19 -5.61
C ASP A 96 3.85 4.04 -5.49
N CYS A 97 3.27 4.79 -4.56
CA CYS A 97 1.84 4.77 -4.27
C CYS A 97 1.28 6.18 -4.17
N ALA A 98 -0.02 6.27 -4.39
CA ALA A 98 -0.78 7.50 -4.16
C ALA A 98 -2.06 7.15 -3.40
N CYS A 99 -2.49 8.05 -2.53
CA CYS A 99 -3.72 7.87 -1.77
C CYS A 99 -4.52 9.17 -1.76
N ALA A 100 -5.81 9.06 -1.96
CA ALA A 100 -6.72 10.19 -1.93
C ALA A 100 -8.00 9.81 -1.20
N VAL A 101 -8.67 10.80 -0.63
CA VAL A 101 -10.00 10.62 -0.01
C VAL A 101 -10.98 11.56 -0.67
N THR A 102 -12.21 11.10 -0.83
CA THR A 102 -13.33 11.90 -1.33
C THR A 102 -14.42 11.90 -0.28
N GLY A 103 -15.18 13.00 -0.21
CA GLY A 103 -16.26 13.14 0.74
C GLY A 103 -16.04 14.29 1.70
N SER A 104 -17.14 14.89 2.17
CA SER A 104 -17.07 16.01 3.09
C SER A 104 -16.55 15.57 4.46
N GLY A 105 -15.54 16.27 4.95
CA GLY A 105 -14.93 15.97 6.26
C GLY A 105 -13.95 14.81 6.25
N ALA A 106 -13.72 14.15 5.11
CA ALA A 106 -12.75 13.08 5.00
C ALA A 106 -11.32 13.62 4.98
N THR A 107 -10.41 12.94 5.66
CA THR A 107 -9.00 13.34 5.69
C THR A 107 -8.08 12.13 5.55
N LEU A 108 -6.90 12.34 4.95
CA LEU A 108 -5.86 11.31 4.88
C LEU A 108 -5.31 10.95 6.27
N THR A 109 -5.43 11.85 7.25
CA THR A 109 -5.01 11.58 8.62
C THR A 109 -5.72 10.37 9.22
N ASN A 110 -6.95 10.10 8.78
CA ASN A 110 -7.75 8.96 9.25
C ASN A 110 -7.56 7.70 8.39
N VAL A 111 -6.61 7.71 7.46
CA VAL A 111 -6.28 6.54 6.64
C VAL A 111 -4.93 6.01 7.09
N LYS A 112 -4.89 4.73 7.46
CA LYS A 112 -3.67 4.06 7.92
C LYS A 112 -3.27 2.98 6.94
N ILE A 113 -1.97 2.86 6.71
CA ILE A 113 -1.42 1.91 5.76
C ILE A 113 -0.35 1.06 6.44
N GLY A 114 -0.49 -0.25 6.31
CA GLY A 114 0.52 -1.20 6.74
C GLY A 114 0.95 -2.06 5.56
N VAL A 115 2.21 -2.43 5.53
CA VAL A 115 2.76 -3.23 4.43
C VAL A 115 3.56 -4.40 4.98
N ILE A 116 3.25 -5.59 4.47
CA ILE A 116 3.95 -6.82 4.81
C ILE A 116 4.63 -7.35 3.55
N LYS A 117 5.91 -7.66 3.65
CA LYS A 117 6.66 -8.30 2.58
C LYS A 117 6.75 -9.80 2.87
N LEU A 118 6.44 -10.61 1.87
CA LEU A 118 6.46 -12.08 1.95
C LEU A 118 7.61 -12.65 1.12
N PRO A 119 8.12 -13.81 1.52
CA PRO A 119 9.14 -14.50 0.71
C PRO A 119 8.66 -14.81 -0.70
#